data_aa2aee5f47b11f7d0086e7ce7d1a1772
#
_entry.id   aa2aee5f47b11f7d0086e7ce7d1a1772
#
_cell.length_a   1.000
_cell.length_b   1.000
_cell.length_c   1.000
_cell.angle_alpha   90.00
_cell.angle_beta   90.00
_cell.angle_gamma   90.00
#
_symmetry.space_group_name_H-M   'P 1'
#
loop_
_entity.id
_entity.type
_entity.pdbx_description
1 polymer ?
#
loop_
_entity_poly.entity_id
_entity_poly.type
_entity_poly.pdbx_seq_one_letter_code
_entity_poly.pdbx_strand_id
1 'polypeptide(L)'
;MEELSSLWGLETGETGIVDHMTLPPHTEGRLQSFGLIPGTETECLMRAPCGEPCAFRVRGAVIALRRRECEGIMVRRVTEHDAPRAMTVILAGNPNVGKSTVFNGLTGMRQHTGNWCGKTVESAKGFATYKGSRITVLDTPGTYSLLSASAEEQAAVDTLCSVPHDCVICVCDATRLERGLILALQILEMTRKMVLCINCMDAARQQGISVDTAQLSGLLGIPVIGVTARQKRTLEPLLEAVMEQAAMHRTEGMEIRYPQIAERAIGAVMEPVAAALPESKQGAAR
;
A
#
# COMPACT_ATOMS: atom_id res chain seq x y z
N MET A 1 -12.49 -15.45 21.57
CA MET A 1 -12.20 -14.80 22.89
C MET A 1 -10.81 -14.20 22.74
N GLU A 2 -10.74 -12.87 22.77
CA GLU A 2 -9.47 -12.14 22.68
C GLU A 2 -8.69 -12.38 23.98
N GLU A 3 -7.46 -12.87 23.86
CA GLU A 3 -6.64 -13.24 25.03
C GLU A 3 -6.00 -11.98 25.61
N LEU A 4 -6.50 -11.53 26.77
CA LEU A 4 -5.90 -10.45 27.53
C LEU A 4 -4.64 -10.97 28.22
N SER A 5 -3.53 -10.25 28.08
CA SER A 5 -2.28 -10.52 28.76
C SER A 5 -1.78 -9.27 29.49
N SER A 6 -0.88 -9.44 30.47
CA SER A 6 -0.25 -8.28 31.07
C SER A 6 0.73 -7.63 30.09
N LEU A 7 0.94 -6.33 30.22
CA LEU A 7 1.95 -5.60 29.43
C LEU A 7 3.37 -6.20 29.60
N TRP A 8 3.65 -6.84 30.75
CA TRP A 8 4.86 -7.59 30.99
C TRP A 8 5.03 -8.77 30.03
N GLY A 9 3.94 -9.37 29.56
CA GLY A 9 3.94 -10.51 28.64
C GLY A 9 4.33 -10.17 27.20
N LEU A 10 4.39 -8.89 26.80
CA LEU A 10 4.82 -8.52 25.47
C LEU A 10 6.31 -8.76 25.27
N GLU A 11 6.70 -9.40 24.19
CA GLU A 11 8.10 -9.54 23.76
C GLU A 11 8.60 -8.30 23.03
N THR A 12 9.92 -8.18 22.87
CA THR A 12 10.52 -7.06 22.14
C THR A 12 10.03 -7.04 20.68
N GLY A 13 9.48 -5.91 20.25
CA GLY A 13 8.84 -5.71 18.95
C GLY A 13 7.34 -6.00 18.94
N GLU A 14 6.79 -6.63 19.97
CA GLU A 14 5.35 -6.86 20.07
C GLU A 14 4.60 -5.58 20.50
N THR A 15 3.38 -5.46 19.97
CA THR A 15 2.46 -4.36 20.23
C THR A 15 1.22 -4.86 20.98
N GLY A 16 0.73 -4.05 21.93
CA GLY A 16 -0.51 -4.30 22.64
C GLY A 16 -1.36 -3.03 22.75
N ILE A 17 -2.68 -3.20 22.76
CA ILE A 17 -3.63 -2.12 23.05
C ILE A 17 -4.04 -2.24 24.51
N VAL A 18 -3.85 -1.16 25.27
CA VAL A 18 -4.23 -1.11 26.70
C VAL A 18 -5.74 -1.31 26.82
N ASP A 19 -6.16 -2.32 27.57
CA ASP A 19 -7.55 -2.57 27.90
C ASP A 19 -7.95 -1.86 29.19
N HIS A 20 -7.29 -2.19 30.28
CA HIS A 20 -7.47 -1.54 31.57
C HIS A 20 -6.20 -1.60 32.42
N MET A 21 -6.19 -0.82 33.49
CA MET A 21 -5.10 -0.79 34.47
C MET A 21 -5.65 -1.10 35.86
N THR A 22 -4.88 -1.89 36.62
CA THR A 22 -5.14 -2.20 38.04
C THR A 22 -3.91 -1.83 38.83
N LEU A 23 -3.70 -0.53 39.04
CA LEU A 23 -2.53 0.04 39.67
C LEU A 23 -2.93 0.98 40.83
N PRO A 24 -2.02 1.24 41.78
CA PRO A 24 -2.26 2.27 42.79
C PRO A 24 -2.55 3.63 42.15
N PRO A 25 -3.50 4.45 42.70
CA PRO A 25 -3.98 5.68 42.04
C PRO A 25 -2.89 6.66 41.64
N HIS A 26 -1.80 6.79 42.43
CA HIS A 26 -0.66 7.66 42.13
C HIS A 26 0.15 7.16 40.93
N THR A 27 0.30 5.84 40.79
CA THR A 27 1.01 5.23 39.65
C THR A 27 0.18 5.32 38.39
N GLU A 28 -1.11 5.04 38.49
CA GLU A 28 -2.06 5.12 37.38
C GLU A 28 -2.14 6.55 36.82
N GLY A 29 -2.31 7.57 37.68
CA GLY A 29 -2.34 8.97 37.27
C GLY A 29 -1.05 9.43 36.58
N ARG A 30 0.12 8.94 37.05
CA ARG A 30 1.39 9.19 36.38
C ARG A 30 1.45 8.57 34.99
N LEU A 31 1.01 7.32 34.83
CA LEU A 31 1.02 6.64 33.54
C LEU A 31 0.02 7.25 32.54
N GLN A 32 -1.14 7.66 33.05
CA GLN A 32 -2.12 8.40 32.26
C GLN A 32 -1.57 9.74 31.75
N SER A 33 -0.75 10.45 32.53
CA SER A 33 -0.09 11.69 32.08
C SER A 33 0.90 11.47 30.95
N PHE A 34 1.47 10.28 30.81
CA PHE A 34 2.27 9.86 29.66
C PHE A 34 1.42 9.35 28.48
N GLY A 35 0.11 9.36 28.63
CA GLY A 35 -0.83 8.94 27.59
C GLY A 35 -1.12 7.44 27.57
N LEU A 36 -0.73 6.69 28.60
CA LEU A 36 -1.08 5.30 28.78
C LEU A 36 -2.48 5.22 29.37
N ILE A 37 -3.48 5.13 28.51
CA ILE A 37 -4.91 5.07 28.87
C ILE A 37 -5.57 3.91 28.11
N PRO A 38 -6.74 3.41 28.52
CA PRO A 38 -7.48 2.42 27.73
C PRO A 38 -7.62 2.83 26.28
N GLY A 39 -7.38 1.90 25.35
CA GLY A 39 -7.34 2.13 23.91
C GLY A 39 -6.00 2.64 23.37
N THR A 40 -4.99 2.89 24.23
CA THR A 40 -3.67 3.33 23.76
C THR A 40 -2.87 2.15 23.25
N GLU A 41 -2.33 2.27 22.04
CA GLU A 41 -1.37 1.35 21.47
C GLU A 41 0.01 1.57 22.09
N THR A 42 0.68 0.48 22.49
CA THR A 42 1.99 0.47 23.08
C THR A 42 2.86 -0.66 22.53
N GLU A 43 4.10 -0.37 22.17
CA GLU A 43 5.07 -1.31 21.60
C GLU A 43 6.20 -1.55 22.60
N CYS A 44 6.55 -2.80 22.85
CA CYS A 44 7.71 -3.17 23.66
C CYS A 44 8.98 -2.99 22.83
N LEU A 45 9.80 -1.98 23.14
CA LEU A 45 11.02 -1.67 22.38
C LEU A 45 12.21 -2.51 22.80
N MET A 46 12.38 -2.72 24.10
CA MET A 46 13.50 -3.49 24.65
C MET A 46 13.26 -3.87 26.10
N ARG A 47 13.94 -4.94 26.51
CA ARG A 47 14.09 -5.33 27.92
C ARG A 47 15.55 -5.16 28.33
N ALA A 48 15.77 -4.66 29.53
CA ALA A 48 17.14 -4.62 30.09
C ALA A 48 17.70 -6.04 30.26
N PRO A 49 19.03 -6.23 30.22
CA PRO A 49 19.65 -7.56 30.33
C PRO A 49 19.26 -8.34 31.60
N CYS A 50 18.93 -7.63 32.70
CA CYS A 50 18.42 -8.24 33.94
C CYS A 50 16.88 -8.43 33.93
N GLY A 51 16.20 -8.19 32.82
CA GLY A 51 14.76 -8.28 32.67
C GLY A 51 13.99 -6.98 32.96
N GLU A 52 14.50 -6.10 33.78
CA GLU A 52 13.91 -4.79 34.16
C GLU A 52 14.90 -3.64 34.08
N PRO A 53 14.42 -2.42 33.72
CA PRO A 53 13.08 -2.06 33.25
C PRO A 53 12.85 -2.51 31.82
N CYS A 54 11.55 -2.50 31.39
CA CYS A 54 11.18 -2.62 29.99
C CYS A 54 10.86 -1.23 29.42
N ALA A 55 11.32 -0.94 28.20
CA ALA A 55 11.01 0.29 27.49
C ALA A 55 9.85 0.08 26.51
N PHE A 56 8.87 0.95 26.62
CA PHE A 56 7.70 0.93 25.75
C PHE A 56 7.56 2.25 25.01
N ARG A 57 7.14 2.17 23.73
CA ARG A 57 6.72 3.34 22.95
C ARG A 57 5.24 3.57 23.16
N VAL A 58 4.87 4.77 23.64
CA VAL A 58 3.51 5.20 23.92
C VAL A 58 3.31 6.55 23.25
N ARG A 59 2.42 6.67 22.27
CA ARG A 59 2.15 7.93 21.55
C ARG A 59 3.38 8.67 21.06
N GLY A 60 4.43 7.94 20.67
CA GLY A 60 5.70 8.51 20.19
C GLY A 60 6.72 8.81 21.30
N ALA A 61 6.36 8.79 22.57
CA ALA A 61 7.29 8.88 23.69
C ALA A 61 7.78 7.49 24.10
N VAL A 62 9.02 7.41 24.63
CA VAL A 62 9.56 6.17 25.19
C VAL A 62 9.52 6.26 26.71
N ILE A 63 8.85 5.31 27.34
CA ILE A 63 8.75 5.21 28.80
C ILE A 63 9.35 3.89 29.28
N ALA A 64 10.07 3.95 30.37
CA ALA A 64 10.62 2.76 31.03
C ALA A 64 9.75 2.37 32.22
N LEU A 65 9.25 1.14 32.23
CA LEU A 65 8.36 0.60 33.25
C LEU A 65 9.04 -0.58 33.97
N ARG A 66 8.80 -0.68 35.28
CA ARG A 66 9.21 -1.83 36.07
C ARG A 66 8.17 -2.95 35.92
N ARG A 67 8.60 -4.17 36.24
CA ARG A 67 7.76 -5.37 36.15
C ARG A 67 6.41 -5.20 36.86
N ARG A 68 6.42 -4.72 38.10
CA ARG A 68 5.20 -4.50 38.90
C ARG A 68 4.21 -3.56 38.25
N GLU A 69 4.68 -2.56 37.53
CA GLU A 69 3.82 -1.62 36.79
C GLU A 69 3.27 -2.29 35.53
N CYS A 70 4.10 -3.05 34.81
CA CYS A 70 3.67 -3.78 33.63
C CYS A 70 2.65 -4.88 33.94
N GLU A 71 2.81 -5.59 35.08
CA GLU A 71 1.87 -6.64 35.51
C GLU A 71 0.48 -6.10 35.85
N GLY A 72 0.38 -4.83 36.27
CA GLY A 72 -0.88 -4.17 36.56
C GLY A 72 -1.58 -3.51 35.34
N ILE A 73 -0.99 -3.61 34.16
CA ILE A 73 -1.56 -3.09 32.91
C ILE A 73 -1.97 -4.26 32.04
N MET A 74 -3.25 -4.41 31.80
CA MET A 74 -3.78 -5.43 30.91
C MET A 74 -3.85 -4.90 29.50
N VAL A 75 -3.32 -5.67 28.57
CA VAL A 75 -3.29 -5.36 27.14
C VAL A 75 -3.87 -6.50 26.33
N ARG A 76 -4.55 -6.16 25.29
CA ARG A 76 -4.86 -7.07 24.22
C ARG A 76 -3.68 -7.08 23.27
N ARG A 77 -3.02 -8.23 23.10
CA ARG A 77 -1.94 -8.36 22.12
C ARG A 77 -2.49 -8.04 20.74
N VAL A 78 -1.80 -7.16 20.05
CA VAL A 78 -2.04 -6.93 18.63
C VAL A 78 -1.33 -8.05 17.91
N THR A 79 -2.08 -9.08 17.52
CA THR A 79 -1.54 -10.07 16.58
C THR A 79 -1.34 -9.40 15.22
N GLU A 80 -0.49 -9.96 14.36
CA GLU A 80 -0.29 -9.43 12.98
C GLU A 80 -1.62 -9.28 12.22
N HIS A 81 -2.69 -9.93 12.71
CA HIS A 81 -4.05 -9.87 12.18
C HIS A 81 -4.85 -8.65 12.69
N ASP A 82 -4.50 -8.09 13.86
CA ASP A 82 -5.22 -7.00 14.54
C ASP A 82 -4.49 -5.64 14.45
N ALA A 83 -3.19 -5.64 14.17
CA ALA A 83 -2.52 -4.41 13.81
C ALA A 83 -3.22 -3.86 12.56
N PRO A 84 -3.60 -2.56 12.52
CA PRO A 84 -3.99 -1.96 11.26
C PRO A 84 -2.80 -2.17 10.30
N ARG A 85 -2.89 -3.22 9.49
CA ARG A 85 -1.82 -3.66 8.59
C ARG A 85 -1.42 -2.44 7.79
N ALA A 86 -0.18 -1.98 7.98
CA ALA A 86 0.33 -0.87 7.22
C ALA A 86 0.35 -1.31 5.76
N MET A 87 -0.75 -1.04 5.07
CA MET A 87 -0.97 -1.42 3.69
C MET A 87 0.00 -0.65 2.82
N THR A 88 0.65 -1.33 1.90
CA THR A 88 1.51 -0.71 0.89
C THR A 88 0.80 -0.71 -0.45
N VAL A 89 0.65 0.48 -1.03
CA VAL A 89 0.00 0.71 -2.31
C VAL A 89 0.99 1.34 -3.27
N ILE A 90 1.15 0.76 -4.46
CA ILE A 90 1.96 1.33 -5.52
C ILE A 90 1.07 2.18 -6.43
N LEU A 91 1.50 3.40 -6.71
CA LEU A 91 0.86 4.30 -7.65
C LEU A 91 1.63 4.28 -8.98
N ALA A 92 1.02 3.68 -10.00
CA ALA A 92 1.56 3.56 -11.36
C ALA A 92 0.73 4.39 -12.35
N GLY A 93 1.27 4.70 -13.49
CA GLY A 93 0.56 5.41 -14.56
C GLY A 93 1.48 6.10 -15.54
N ASN A 94 0.94 6.49 -16.68
CA ASN A 94 1.69 7.16 -17.72
C ASN A 94 2.19 8.54 -17.24
N PRO A 95 3.23 9.10 -17.89
CA PRO A 95 3.61 10.48 -17.65
C PRO A 95 2.45 11.46 -17.89
N ASN A 96 2.34 12.48 -17.04
CA ASN A 96 1.36 13.58 -17.16
C ASN A 96 -0.14 13.21 -17.01
N VAL A 97 -0.47 12.04 -16.52
CA VAL A 97 -1.88 11.65 -16.21
C VAL A 97 -2.41 12.24 -14.90
N GLY A 98 -1.61 13.04 -14.23
CA GLY A 98 -1.95 13.62 -12.92
C GLY A 98 -1.65 12.67 -11.75
N LYS A 99 -0.75 11.70 -11.91
CA LYS A 99 -0.32 10.74 -10.90
C LYS A 99 0.12 11.45 -9.61
N SER A 100 1.01 12.45 -9.68
CA SER A 100 1.45 13.23 -8.52
C SER A 100 0.31 14.03 -7.87
N THR A 101 -0.71 14.44 -8.63
CA THR A 101 -1.90 15.10 -8.07
C THR A 101 -2.73 14.10 -7.26
N VAL A 102 -2.91 12.88 -7.76
CA VAL A 102 -3.58 11.79 -7.02
C VAL A 102 -2.78 11.47 -5.76
N PHE A 103 -1.46 11.29 -5.88
CA PHE A 103 -0.56 11.05 -4.75
C PHE A 103 -0.70 12.12 -3.65
N ASN A 104 -0.60 13.39 -4.03
CA ASN A 104 -0.72 14.52 -3.10
C ASN A 104 -2.12 14.60 -2.47
N GLY A 105 -3.15 14.28 -3.25
CA GLY A 105 -4.53 14.22 -2.77
C GLY A 105 -4.75 13.13 -1.72
N LEU A 106 -4.17 11.95 -1.92
CA LEU A 106 -4.24 10.81 -1.01
C LEU A 106 -3.42 11.03 0.27
N THR A 107 -2.19 11.56 0.13
CA THR A 107 -1.23 11.69 1.24
C THR A 107 -1.31 13.02 1.99
N GLY A 108 -2.13 13.96 1.51
CA GLY A 108 -2.23 15.31 2.08
C GLY A 108 -0.95 16.12 1.97
N MET A 109 -0.17 15.94 0.91
CA MET A 109 1.14 16.58 0.66
C MET A 109 2.22 16.23 1.71
N ARG A 110 2.04 15.17 2.47
CA ARG A 110 3.05 14.64 3.39
C ARG A 110 4.02 13.74 2.61
N GLN A 111 4.85 14.34 1.80
CA GLN A 111 5.90 13.64 1.07
C GLN A 111 7.14 13.47 1.93
N HIS A 112 7.70 12.27 1.92
CA HIS A 112 9.11 12.06 2.19
C HIS A 112 9.75 11.61 0.88
N THR A 113 10.47 12.52 0.22
CA THR A 113 11.37 12.17 -0.87
C THR A 113 12.55 11.43 -0.26
N GLY A 114 12.74 10.19 -0.62
CA GLY A 114 13.85 9.37 -0.14
C GLY A 114 14.31 8.43 -1.24
N ASN A 115 15.62 8.37 -1.46
CA ASN A 115 16.21 7.33 -2.27
C ASN A 115 16.02 5.99 -1.58
N TRP A 116 15.33 5.05 -2.23
CA TRP A 116 15.30 3.67 -1.77
C TRP A 116 16.69 3.06 -1.89
N CYS A 117 17.13 2.31 -0.87
CA CYS A 117 18.43 1.64 -0.87
C CYS A 117 18.66 0.90 -2.20
N GLY A 118 19.65 1.36 -2.97
CA GLY A 118 20.12 0.69 -4.18
C GLY A 118 19.55 1.18 -5.52
N LYS A 119 18.74 2.27 -5.58
CA LYS A 119 18.20 2.78 -6.86
C LYS A 119 18.51 4.26 -7.09
N THR A 120 18.87 4.58 -8.33
CA THR A 120 19.30 5.92 -8.80
C THR A 120 18.13 6.86 -9.10
N VAL A 121 16.87 6.40 -9.04
CA VAL A 121 15.69 7.16 -9.41
C VAL A 121 14.86 7.49 -8.17
N GLU A 122 14.52 8.77 -8.00
CA GLU A 122 13.71 9.27 -6.89
C GLU A 122 12.27 8.76 -7.01
N SER A 123 11.85 7.93 -6.06
CA SER A 123 10.45 7.54 -5.86
C SER A 123 9.91 8.24 -4.63
N ALA A 124 8.74 8.88 -4.73
CA ALA A 124 8.13 9.52 -3.59
C ALA A 124 7.36 8.50 -2.75
N LYS A 125 7.53 8.61 -1.41
CA LYS A 125 6.77 7.84 -0.42
C LYS A 125 5.90 8.79 0.39
N GLY A 126 4.63 8.45 0.54
CA GLY A 126 3.69 9.21 1.34
C GLY A 126 2.81 8.28 2.19
N PHE A 127 2.08 8.90 3.12
CA PHE A 127 1.19 8.17 4.03
C PHE A 127 -0.21 8.74 3.94
N ALA A 128 -1.19 7.86 3.82
CA ALA A 128 -2.60 8.16 3.93
C ALA A 128 -3.18 7.40 5.13
N THR A 129 -4.31 7.89 5.64
CA THR A 129 -5.08 7.18 6.66
C THR A 129 -6.52 7.10 6.20
N TYR A 130 -7.10 5.92 6.18
CA TYR A 130 -8.49 5.71 5.81
C TYR A 130 -9.15 4.69 6.74
N LYS A 131 -10.30 5.06 7.34
CA LYS A 131 -11.03 4.22 8.31
C LYS A 131 -10.12 3.63 9.41
N GLY A 132 -9.15 4.41 9.91
CA GLY A 132 -8.20 3.98 10.94
C GLY A 132 -6.98 3.18 10.43
N SER A 133 -7.00 2.70 9.21
CA SER A 133 -5.87 1.97 8.60
C SER A 133 -4.84 2.93 8.02
N ARG A 134 -3.57 2.64 8.27
CA ARG A 134 -2.45 3.40 7.70
C ARG A 134 -2.06 2.80 6.35
N ILE A 135 -2.04 3.65 5.32
CA ILE A 135 -1.69 3.28 3.95
C ILE A 135 -0.37 3.97 3.58
N THR A 136 0.63 3.19 3.22
CA THR A 136 1.85 3.70 2.60
C THR A 136 1.65 3.75 1.10
N VAL A 137 1.77 4.92 0.49
CA VAL A 137 1.66 5.12 -0.95
C VAL A 137 3.04 5.33 -1.52
N LEU A 138 3.42 4.53 -2.52
CA LEU A 138 4.68 4.62 -3.24
C LEU A 138 4.40 5.13 -4.65
N ASP A 139 4.92 6.31 -4.99
CA ASP A 139 4.81 6.89 -6.33
C ASP A 139 5.94 6.36 -7.21
N THR A 140 5.61 5.71 -8.33
CA THR A 140 6.61 5.26 -9.30
C THR A 140 6.87 6.34 -10.36
N PRO A 141 8.03 6.34 -11.03
CA PRO A 141 8.19 7.11 -12.26
C PRO A 141 7.08 6.79 -13.26
N GLY A 142 6.73 7.78 -14.10
CA GLY A 142 5.73 7.58 -15.15
C GLY A 142 6.26 6.65 -16.23
N THR A 143 5.49 5.62 -16.58
CA THR A 143 5.84 4.70 -17.67
C THR A 143 4.66 4.48 -18.60
N TYR A 144 4.94 4.28 -19.89
CA TYR A 144 3.90 3.94 -20.88
C TYR A 144 3.68 2.43 -21.00
N SER A 145 4.65 1.64 -20.59
CA SER A 145 4.65 0.18 -20.73
C SER A 145 5.58 -0.45 -19.70
N LEU A 146 5.34 -1.70 -19.37
CA LEU A 146 6.27 -2.53 -18.58
C LEU A 146 7.42 -3.11 -19.43
N LEU A 147 7.37 -2.93 -20.76
CA LEU A 147 8.46 -3.22 -21.66
C LEU A 147 9.37 -1.98 -21.72
N SER A 148 10.25 -1.86 -20.74
CA SER A 148 11.04 -0.65 -20.49
C SER A 148 12.06 -0.39 -21.60
N ALA A 149 12.10 0.88 -22.07
CA ALA A 149 13.12 1.39 -22.99
C ALA A 149 14.05 2.40 -22.32
N SER A 150 13.72 2.89 -21.11
CA SER A 150 14.50 3.87 -20.36
C SER A 150 14.79 3.40 -18.93
N ALA A 151 15.82 3.99 -18.30
CA ALA A 151 16.15 3.71 -16.90
C ALA A 151 15.03 4.08 -15.93
N GLU A 152 14.23 5.12 -16.24
CA GLU A 152 13.10 5.54 -15.45
C GLU A 152 11.94 4.52 -15.53
N GLU A 153 11.65 4.04 -16.74
CA GLU A 153 10.65 2.99 -16.94
C GLU A 153 11.07 1.69 -16.27
N GLN A 154 12.36 1.32 -16.35
CA GLN A 154 12.88 0.15 -15.65
C GLN A 154 12.72 0.28 -14.14
N ALA A 155 12.91 1.47 -13.56
CA ALA A 155 12.70 1.68 -12.13
C ALA A 155 11.23 1.49 -11.71
N ALA A 156 10.27 1.88 -12.58
CA ALA A 156 8.84 1.64 -12.33
C ALA A 156 8.53 0.15 -12.36
N VAL A 157 9.01 -0.58 -13.37
CA VAL A 157 8.86 -2.04 -13.49
C VAL A 157 9.46 -2.77 -12.29
N ASP A 158 10.70 -2.42 -11.94
CA ASP A 158 11.38 -3.02 -10.80
C ASP A 158 10.61 -2.78 -9.48
N THR A 159 9.99 -1.61 -9.32
CA THR A 159 9.19 -1.31 -8.13
C THR A 159 7.95 -2.19 -8.07
N LEU A 160 7.23 -2.31 -9.20
CA LEU A 160 6.06 -3.18 -9.31
C LEU A 160 6.39 -4.66 -9.08
N CYS A 161 7.54 -5.14 -9.58
CA CYS A 161 7.92 -6.55 -9.48
C CYS A 161 8.60 -6.92 -8.15
N SER A 162 9.35 -6.00 -7.54
CA SER A 162 10.25 -6.34 -6.42
C SER A 162 9.78 -5.83 -5.07
N VAL A 163 8.91 -4.80 -5.03
CA VAL A 163 8.42 -4.25 -3.76
C VAL A 163 7.16 -4.99 -3.33
N PRO A 164 7.15 -5.62 -2.15
CA PRO A 164 5.92 -6.21 -1.60
C PRO A 164 4.84 -5.14 -1.46
N HIS A 165 3.68 -5.38 -2.05
CA HIS A 165 2.56 -4.45 -2.02
C HIS A 165 1.22 -5.19 -1.93
N ASP A 166 0.21 -4.50 -1.40
CA ASP A 166 -1.12 -5.06 -1.19
C ASP A 166 -2.08 -4.70 -2.33
N CYS A 167 -1.84 -3.56 -3.01
CA CYS A 167 -2.64 -3.12 -4.14
C CYS A 167 -1.85 -2.18 -5.06
N VAL A 168 -2.20 -2.14 -6.34
CA VAL A 168 -1.70 -1.17 -7.31
C VAL A 168 -2.83 -0.22 -7.71
N ILE A 169 -2.59 1.10 -7.66
CA ILE A 169 -3.46 2.08 -8.29
C ILE A 169 -2.86 2.45 -9.64
N CYS A 170 -3.48 2.06 -10.73
CA CYS A 170 -3.09 2.48 -12.07
C CYS A 170 -3.86 3.75 -12.46
N VAL A 171 -3.15 4.87 -12.64
CA VAL A 171 -3.75 6.17 -12.99
C VAL A 171 -3.75 6.36 -14.48
N CYS A 172 -4.94 6.59 -15.05
CA CYS A 172 -5.16 6.92 -16.46
C CYS A 172 -5.79 8.31 -16.59
N ASP A 173 -5.57 8.97 -17.71
CA ASP A 173 -6.22 10.22 -18.07
C ASP A 173 -7.49 9.93 -18.87
N ALA A 174 -8.64 10.41 -18.41
CA ALA A 174 -9.94 10.24 -19.07
C ALA A 174 -9.96 10.80 -20.50
N THR A 175 -9.15 11.82 -20.78
CA THR A 175 -9.08 12.45 -22.13
C THR A 175 -8.23 11.65 -23.12
N ARG A 176 -7.45 10.68 -22.64
CA ARG A 176 -6.53 9.83 -23.42
C ARG A 176 -6.49 8.41 -22.90
N LEU A 177 -7.64 7.87 -22.60
CA LEU A 177 -7.81 6.61 -21.88
C LEU A 177 -7.13 5.43 -22.58
N GLU A 178 -7.18 5.36 -23.92
CA GLU A 178 -6.57 4.28 -24.70
C GLU A 178 -5.09 4.04 -24.37
N ARG A 179 -4.32 5.13 -24.19
CA ARG A 179 -2.90 5.02 -23.85
C ARG A 179 -2.67 4.49 -22.44
N GLY A 180 -3.55 4.86 -21.51
CA GLY A 180 -3.46 4.40 -20.12
C GLY A 180 -3.84 2.94 -19.97
N LEU A 181 -4.80 2.46 -20.77
CA LEU A 181 -5.27 1.09 -20.74
C LEU A 181 -4.19 0.07 -21.13
N ILE A 182 -3.24 0.43 -21.99
CA ILE A 182 -2.11 -0.45 -22.35
C ILE A 182 -1.33 -0.84 -21.10
N LEU A 183 -0.91 0.13 -20.30
CA LEU A 183 -0.20 -0.12 -19.04
C LEU A 183 -1.08 -0.86 -18.03
N ALA A 184 -2.36 -0.48 -17.94
CA ALA A 184 -3.31 -1.13 -17.04
C ALA A 184 -3.48 -2.62 -17.35
N LEU A 185 -3.57 -3.00 -18.61
CA LEU A 185 -3.66 -4.39 -19.05
C LEU A 185 -2.38 -5.16 -18.71
N GLN A 186 -1.21 -4.59 -18.93
CA GLN A 186 0.07 -5.21 -18.55
C GLN A 186 0.19 -5.42 -17.03
N ILE A 187 -0.27 -4.48 -16.21
CA ILE A 187 -0.30 -4.67 -14.75
C ILE A 187 -1.31 -5.76 -14.37
N LEU A 188 -2.46 -5.85 -15.04
CA LEU A 188 -3.47 -6.90 -14.81
C LEU A 188 -2.95 -8.31 -15.13
N GLU A 189 -2.03 -8.45 -16.08
CA GLU A 189 -1.34 -9.72 -16.35
C GLU A 189 -0.47 -10.15 -15.16
N MET A 190 0.05 -9.21 -14.39
CA MET A 190 0.88 -9.49 -13.22
C MET A 190 0.06 -9.70 -11.95
N THR A 191 -0.97 -8.88 -11.73
CA THR A 191 -1.75 -8.92 -10.50
C THR A 191 -3.18 -8.42 -10.69
N ARG A 192 -4.14 -9.11 -10.06
CA ARG A 192 -5.54 -8.63 -9.95
C ARG A 192 -5.76 -7.69 -8.77
N LYS A 193 -4.79 -7.53 -7.88
CA LYS A 193 -4.85 -6.54 -6.79
C LYS A 193 -4.58 -5.14 -7.33
N MET A 194 -5.47 -4.68 -8.20
CA MET A 194 -5.35 -3.39 -8.86
C MET A 194 -6.69 -2.64 -8.84
N VAL A 195 -6.62 -1.32 -8.71
CA VAL A 195 -7.71 -0.38 -8.94
C VAL A 195 -7.33 0.53 -10.10
N LEU A 196 -8.18 0.65 -11.10
CA LEU A 196 -7.99 1.59 -12.20
C LEU A 196 -8.57 2.95 -11.80
N CYS A 197 -7.71 3.95 -11.64
CA CYS A 197 -8.07 5.32 -11.33
C CYS A 197 -8.11 6.16 -12.61
N ILE A 198 -9.30 6.53 -13.07
CA ILE A 198 -9.47 7.40 -14.24
C ILE A 198 -9.57 8.84 -13.77
N ASN A 199 -8.46 9.57 -13.92
CA ASN A 199 -8.34 10.97 -13.52
C ASN A 199 -8.79 11.93 -14.64
N CYS A 200 -8.90 13.21 -14.32
CA CYS A 200 -9.30 14.28 -15.23
C CYS A 200 -10.73 14.13 -15.78
N MET A 201 -11.65 13.57 -14.99
CA MET A 201 -13.05 13.41 -15.40
C MET A 201 -13.76 14.75 -15.68
N ASP A 202 -13.34 15.83 -15.06
CA ASP A 202 -13.80 17.20 -15.35
C ASP A 202 -13.38 17.67 -16.74
N ALA A 203 -12.13 17.47 -17.11
CA ALA A 203 -11.61 17.81 -18.43
C ALA A 203 -12.25 16.97 -19.54
N ALA A 204 -12.47 15.68 -19.30
CA ALA A 204 -13.17 14.79 -20.24
C ALA A 204 -14.59 15.28 -20.52
N ARG A 205 -15.35 15.65 -19.48
CA ARG A 205 -16.71 16.21 -19.63
C ARG A 205 -16.71 17.52 -20.43
N GLN A 206 -15.73 18.40 -20.20
CA GLN A 206 -15.60 19.65 -20.97
C GLN A 206 -15.32 19.40 -22.46
N GLN A 207 -14.67 18.27 -22.79
CA GLN A 207 -14.40 17.85 -24.17
C GLN A 207 -15.51 16.99 -24.78
N GLY A 208 -16.63 16.79 -24.07
CA GLY A 208 -17.73 15.93 -24.53
C GLY A 208 -17.42 14.43 -24.47
N ILE A 209 -16.36 14.03 -23.75
CA ILE A 209 -15.97 12.63 -23.58
C ILE A 209 -16.72 12.07 -22.37
N SER A 210 -17.48 10.99 -22.61
CA SER A 210 -18.15 10.22 -21.57
C SER A 210 -17.40 8.91 -21.34
N VAL A 211 -17.04 8.62 -20.10
CA VAL A 211 -16.37 7.37 -19.71
C VAL A 211 -17.31 6.58 -18.80
N ASP A 212 -17.74 5.39 -19.27
CA ASP A 212 -18.53 4.46 -18.47
C ASP A 212 -17.60 3.59 -17.62
N THR A 213 -17.40 4.01 -16.37
CA THR A 213 -16.54 3.31 -15.41
C THR A 213 -17.13 1.97 -14.97
N ALA A 214 -18.46 1.83 -14.96
CA ALA A 214 -19.12 0.59 -14.58
C ALA A 214 -18.93 -0.48 -15.66
N GLN A 215 -19.10 -0.11 -16.94
CA GLN A 215 -18.85 -1.00 -18.06
C GLN A 215 -17.38 -1.44 -18.10
N LEU A 216 -16.44 -0.50 -17.91
CA LEU A 216 -15.01 -0.82 -17.85
C LEU A 216 -14.68 -1.76 -16.68
N SER A 217 -15.29 -1.54 -15.53
CA SER A 217 -15.11 -2.41 -14.36
C SER A 217 -15.60 -3.83 -14.64
N GLY A 218 -16.75 -3.96 -15.29
CA GLY A 218 -17.27 -5.27 -15.71
C GLY A 218 -16.38 -5.99 -16.72
N LEU A 219 -15.81 -5.26 -17.68
CA LEU A 219 -14.92 -5.83 -18.70
C LEU A 219 -13.56 -6.24 -18.14
N LEU A 220 -12.98 -5.43 -17.25
CA LEU A 220 -11.65 -5.67 -16.68
C LEU A 220 -11.68 -6.58 -15.45
N GLY A 221 -12.86 -6.77 -14.83
CA GLY A 221 -13.00 -7.56 -13.61
C GLY A 221 -12.30 -6.98 -12.37
N ILE A 222 -12.06 -5.66 -12.36
CA ILE A 222 -11.46 -4.90 -11.28
C ILE A 222 -12.23 -3.61 -11.05
N PRO A 223 -12.12 -2.96 -9.87
CA PRO A 223 -12.71 -1.64 -9.64
C PRO A 223 -12.12 -0.57 -10.56
N VAL A 224 -13.02 0.23 -11.16
CA VAL A 224 -12.66 1.38 -11.99
C VAL A 224 -13.31 2.62 -11.40
N ILE A 225 -12.50 3.55 -10.91
CA ILE A 225 -12.95 4.74 -10.18
C ILE A 225 -12.60 5.99 -10.97
N GLY A 226 -13.64 6.76 -11.36
CA GLY A 226 -13.47 8.07 -11.97
C GLY A 226 -13.22 9.16 -10.94
N VAL A 227 -12.12 9.92 -11.08
CA VAL A 227 -11.75 10.96 -10.13
C VAL A 227 -11.46 12.29 -10.83
N THR A 228 -11.56 13.37 -10.05
CA THR A 228 -10.96 14.66 -10.34
C THR A 228 -10.00 14.94 -9.19
N ALA A 229 -8.73 14.57 -9.33
CA ALA A 229 -7.79 14.48 -8.20
C ALA A 229 -7.61 15.80 -7.41
N ARG A 230 -7.91 16.96 -8.01
CA ARG A 230 -7.95 18.26 -7.33
C ARG A 230 -9.11 18.38 -6.32
N GLN A 231 -10.13 17.53 -6.43
CA GLN A 231 -11.29 17.50 -5.55
C GLN A 231 -11.17 16.29 -4.62
N LYS A 232 -10.69 16.49 -3.39
CA LYS A 232 -10.41 15.42 -2.41
C LYS A 232 -11.57 14.44 -2.21
N ARG A 233 -12.82 14.92 -2.22
CA ARG A 233 -14.02 14.07 -2.08
C ARG A 233 -14.11 12.96 -3.14
N THR A 234 -13.49 13.14 -4.31
CA THR A 234 -13.51 12.13 -5.38
C THR A 234 -12.49 11.00 -5.14
N LEU A 235 -11.59 11.17 -4.18
CA LEU A 235 -10.58 10.18 -3.83
C LEU A 235 -11.05 9.21 -2.73
N GLU A 236 -12.12 9.51 -2.01
CA GLU A 236 -12.67 8.60 -0.98
C GLU A 236 -13.12 7.26 -1.56
N PRO A 237 -13.92 7.21 -2.66
CA PRO A 237 -14.27 5.94 -3.31
C PRO A 237 -13.05 5.17 -3.82
N LEU A 238 -11.98 5.88 -4.22
CA LEU A 238 -10.72 5.25 -4.64
C LEU A 238 -10.04 4.53 -3.47
N LEU A 239 -9.98 5.17 -2.29
CA LEU A 239 -9.42 4.54 -1.09
C LEU A 239 -10.26 3.35 -0.63
N GLU A 240 -11.58 3.43 -0.72
CA GLU A 240 -12.48 2.33 -0.39
C GLU A 240 -12.23 1.12 -1.29
N ALA A 241 -12.19 1.33 -2.61
CA ALA A 241 -11.89 0.28 -3.58
C ALA A 241 -10.49 -0.33 -3.36
N VAL A 242 -9.50 0.47 -2.99
CA VAL A 242 -8.15 -0.01 -2.66
C VAL A 242 -8.16 -0.92 -1.43
N MET A 243 -8.90 -0.55 -0.38
CA MET A 243 -9.03 -1.38 0.83
C MET A 243 -9.69 -2.73 0.53
N GLU A 244 -10.76 -2.72 -0.25
CA GLU A 244 -11.47 -3.93 -0.67
C GLU A 244 -10.57 -4.84 -1.52
N GLN A 245 -9.85 -4.26 -2.49
CA GLN A 245 -8.98 -5.01 -3.39
C GLN A 245 -7.78 -5.61 -2.65
N ALA A 246 -7.19 -4.89 -1.70
CA ALA A 246 -6.09 -5.38 -0.90
C ALA A 246 -6.50 -6.54 0.03
N ALA A 247 -7.74 -6.55 0.50
CA ALA A 247 -8.29 -7.62 1.35
C ALA A 247 -8.58 -8.92 0.56
N MET A 248 -8.61 -8.87 -0.78
CA MET A 248 -8.84 -10.06 -1.60
C MET A 248 -7.64 -11.02 -1.56
N HIS A 249 -7.91 -12.32 -1.43
CA HIS A 249 -6.87 -13.36 -1.45
C HIS A 249 -6.37 -13.74 -2.86
N ARG A 250 -6.93 -13.14 -3.92
CA ARG A 250 -6.53 -13.40 -5.31
C ARG A 250 -5.25 -12.64 -5.65
N THR A 251 -4.16 -13.35 -5.85
CA THR A 251 -2.86 -12.80 -6.22
C THR A 251 -2.49 -13.06 -7.68
N GLU A 252 -3.14 -14.03 -8.33
CA GLU A 252 -2.83 -14.42 -9.71
C GLU A 252 -3.28 -13.34 -10.69
N GLY A 253 -2.45 -13.08 -11.70
CA GLY A 253 -2.73 -12.17 -12.80
C GLY A 253 -3.91 -12.65 -13.66
N MET A 254 -4.30 -11.86 -14.62
CA MET A 254 -5.35 -12.17 -15.58
C MET A 254 -4.73 -12.66 -16.87
N GLU A 255 -5.18 -13.81 -17.39
CA GLU A 255 -4.82 -14.24 -18.73
C GLU A 255 -5.56 -13.33 -19.75
N ILE A 256 -4.81 -12.45 -20.40
CA ILE A 256 -5.33 -11.57 -21.44
C ILE A 256 -5.03 -12.21 -22.80
N ARG A 257 -6.07 -12.52 -23.56
CA ARG A 257 -5.92 -13.04 -24.92
C ARG A 257 -5.88 -11.91 -25.91
N TYR A 258 -4.76 -11.76 -26.57
CA TYR A 258 -4.57 -10.81 -27.66
C TYR A 258 -5.01 -11.42 -29.01
N PRO A 259 -5.30 -10.60 -30.05
CA PRO A 259 -5.53 -11.11 -31.37
C PRO A 259 -4.36 -12.01 -31.84
N GLN A 260 -4.67 -13.09 -32.58
CA GLN A 260 -3.68 -14.11 -32.95
C GLN A 260 -2.37 -13.57 -33.57
N ILE A 261 -2.44 -12.43 -34.27
CA ILE A 261 -1.24 -11.77 -34.85
C ILE A 261 -0.35 -11.22 -33.73
N ALA A 262 -0.92 -10.62 -32.69
CA ALA A 262 -0.19 -10.11 -31.53
C ALA A 262 0.38 -11.25 -30.69
N GLU A 263 -0.39 -12.32 -30.45
CA GLU A 263 0.07 -13.53 -29.74
C GLU A 263 1.28 -14.17 -30.42
N ARG A 264 1.27 -14.28 -31.76
CA ARG A 264 2.42 -14.79 -32.51
C ARG A 264 3.64 -13.89 -32.43
N ALA A 265 3.45 -12.56 -32.47
CA ALA A 265 4.56 -11.60 -32.34
C ALA A 265 5.16 -11.66 -30.94
N ILE A 266 4.36 -11.75 -29.90
CA ILE A 266 4.79 -11.91 -28.51
C ILE A 266 5.56 -13.22 -28.34
N GLY A 267 5.03 -14.34 -28.82
CA GLY A 267 5.69 -15.65 -28.77
C GLY A 267 7.05 -15.64 -29.46
N ALA A 268 7.15 -15.03 -30.63
CA ALA A 268 8.41 -14.94 -31.37
C ALA A 268 9.49 -14.10 -30.67
N VAL A 269 9.09 -13.13 -29.85
CA VAL A 269 10.02 -12.28 -29.05
C VAL A 269 10.37 -12.95 -27.73
N MET A 270 9.43 -13.64 -27.09
CA MET A 270 9.60 -14.22 -25.76
C MET A 270 10.37 -15.54 -25.77
N GLU A 271 10.31 -16.34 -26.84
CA GLU A 271 11.10 -17.58 -26.94
C GLU A 271 12.61 -17.38 -26.77
N PRO A 272 13.26 -16.40 -27.43
CA PRO A 272 14.70 -16.13 -27.22
C PRO A 272 15.00 -15.63 -25.81
N VAL A 273 14.10 -14.87 -25.18
CA VAL A 273 14.27 -14.35 -23.82
C VAL A 273 14.13 -15.47 -22.80
N ALA A 274 13.16 -16.37 -22.96
CA ALA A 274 12.97 -17.52 -22.08
C ALA A 274 14.17 -18.48 -22.13
N ALA A 275 14.77 -18.67 -23.32
CA ALA A 275 15.96 -19.49 -23.50
C ALA A 275 17.24 -18.87 -22.88
N ALA A 276 17.29 -17.56 -22.72
CA ALA A 276 18.42 -16.83 -22.12
C ALA A 276 18.34 -16.72 -20.59
N LEU A 277 17.21 -17.08 -19.98
CA LEU A 277 17.02 -17.05 -18.52
C LEU A 277 17.63 -18.32 -17.88
N PRO A 278 18.25 -18.20 -16.67
CA PRO A 278 18.69 -19.38 -15.92
C PRO A 278 17.49 -20.27 -15.60
N GLU A 279 17.70 -21.59 -15.54
CA GLU A 279 16.65 -22.63 -15.39
C GLU A 279 15.67 -22.35 -14.23
N SER A 280 16.13 -21.70 -13.15
CA SER A 280 15.28 -21.32 -12.00
C SER A 280 14.22 -20.24 -12.29
N LYS A 281 14.30 -19.57 -13.44
CA LYS A 281 13.37 -18.51 -13.85
C LYS A 281 12.57 -18.84 -15.12
N GLN A 282 12.86 -19.93 -15.77
CA GLN A 282 12.16 -20.35 -17.01
C GLN A 282 10.68 -20.74 -16.76
N GLY A 283 10.35 -21.14 -15.54
CA GLY A 283 8.96 -21.48 -15.16
C GLY A 283 8.01 -20.29 -14.98
N ALA A 284 8.55 -19.08 -14.81
CA ALA A 284 7.76 -17.87 -14.59
C ALA A 284 7.46 -17.08 -15.88
N ALA A 285 8.07 -17.47 -17.00
CA ALA A 285 7.94 -16.81 -18.31
C ALA A 285 7.05 -17.57 -19.32
N ARG A 286 6.31 -18.60 -18.84
CA ARG A 286 5.33 -19.34 -19.65
C ARG A 286 3.90 -19.04 -19.22
#